data_834992253792a161dec07beb6c30ab98
#
_entry.id   834992253792a161dec07beb6c30ab98
#
_cell.length_a   1.000
_cell.length_b   1.000
_cell.length_c   1.000
_cell.angle_alpha   90.00
_cell.angle_beta   90.00
_cell.angle_gamma   90.00
#
_symmetry.space_group_name_H-M   'P 1'
#
loop_
_entity.id
_entity.type
_entity.pdbx_description
1 polymer ?
#
loop_
_entity_poly.entity_id
_entity_poly.type
_entity_poly.pdbx_seq_one_letter_code
_entity_poly.pdbx_strand_id
1 'polypeptide(L)'
;MREIGRAQQGHFPTQDRIVQAISRLIKPENNAVVLDAGCGTGAALSSLRQHWGDDQAVTMMGIESDLSRAQAAAQSLDTSVWAPIEDCRLIGGGVDLLWFNPPYDRVRGAGRTEILLFSIVRDWVRAGGHIVMIVPDYVVGDHREGLARAFSKVFKLVGAWRYPDPEYNDYNQTVVIGTRLDTPLDYPDVHWADDTIDWPVLPLDAATPVVTVSPEPGRHETPHFYREKIGVEVMRQVIETSPLHHAQLREAAARAFSWGRPLLPLRPGHIALALAGGLCDELIEQDGVRFLPKGTLVRGESVKREKKLDGEGRHTSTIERHRTHYEVHVRCLREDGRIEHYTTAEAPAPVVAAVVEEEDDDAE
;
A
#
# COMPACT_ATOMS: atom_id res chain seq x y z
N MET A 1 11.93 7.96 15.94
CA MET A 1 11.62 6.71 16.68
C MET A 1 10.15 6.25 16.59
N ARG A 2 9.17 7.10 16.28
CA ARG A 2 7.74 6.69 16.15
C ARG A 2 7.34 6.14 14.77
N GLU A 3 8.09 6.42 13.71
CA GLU A 3 7.81 5.91 12.36
C GLU A 3 8.33 4.50 12.13
N ILE A 4 9.47 4.15 12.73
CA ILE A 4 10.03 2.78 12.65
C ILE A 4 9.11 1.78 13.38
N GLY A 5 8.46 2.19 14.48
CA GLY A 5 7.51 1.36 15.22
C GLY A 5 6.20 1.09 14.47
N ARG A 6 5.75 1.98 13.58
CA ARG A 6 4.53 1.77 12.76
C ARG A 6 4.77 0.87 11.56
N ALA A 7 5.94 0.92 10.95
CA ALA A 7 6.31 0.05 9.83
C ALA A 7 6.54 -1.40 10.26
N GLN A 8 6.86 -1.65 11.55
CA GLN A 8 7.00 -3.00 12.10
C GLN A 8 5.72 -3.56 12.73
N GLN A 9 4.69 -2.72 12.97
CA GLN A 9 3.44 -3.17 13.58
C GLN A 9 2.66 -4.05 12.61
N GLY A 10 2.61 -5.33 12.91
CA GLY A 10 1.80 -6.32 12.22
C GLY A 10 2.52 -7.22 11.21
N HIS A 11 3.83 -7.05 10.99
CA HIS A 11 4.58 -7.94 10.12
C HIS A 11 5.35 -8.98 10.94
N PHE A 12 4.82 -10.22 10.96
CA PHE A 12 5.46 -11.38 11.58
C PHE A 12 5.80 -12.39 10.46
N PRO A 13 7.00 -12.31 9.88
CA PRO A 13 7.38 -13.25 8.83
C PRO A 13 7.48 -14.68 9.39
N THR A 14 6.92 -15.63 8.67
CA THR A 14 7.07 -17.05 9.03
C THR A 14 8.54 -17.46 8.87
N GLN A 15 9.13 -18.01 9.92
CA GLN A 15 10.53 -18.45 9.89
C GLN A 15 10.71 -19.61 8.90
N ASP A 16 11.87 -19.64 8.22
CA ASP A 16 12.17 -20.63 7.18
C ASP A 16 12.03 -22.08 7.69
N ARG A 17 12.46 -22.38 8.91
CA ARG A 17 12.29 -23.68 9.55
C ARG A 17 10.84 -24.13 9.61
N ILE A 18 9.92 -23.19 9.87
CA ILE A 18 8.47 -23.47 9.93
C ILE A 18 7.93 -23.66 8.50
N VAL A 19 8.35 -22.81 7.54
CA VAL A 19 7.99 -23.00 6.14
C VAL A 19 8.44 -24.36 5.64
N GLN A 20 9.68 -24.77 5.97
CA GLN A 20 10.21 -26.09 5.65
C GLN A 20 9.37 -27.22 6.23
N ALA A 21 8.99 -27.12 7.50
CA ALA A 21 8.12 -28.14 8.13
C ALA A 21 6.75 -28.23 7.42
N ILE A 22 6.14 -27.08 7.11
CA ILE A 22 4.86 -27.03 6.39
C ILE A 22 5.01 -27.58 4.96
N SER A 23 6.12 -27.26 4.26
CA SER A 23 6.36 -27.74 2.90
C SER A 23 6.34 -29.26 2.78
N ARG A 24 6.76 -29.97 3.83
CA ARG A 24 6.75 -31.45 3.89
C ARG A 24 5.34 -32.02 4.08
N LEU A 25 4.44 -31.25 4.65
CA LEU A 25 3.03 -31.63 4.80
C LEU A 25 2.22 -31.42 3.51
N ILE A 26 2.78 -30.71 2.53
CA ILE A 26 2.08 -30.29 1.32
C ILE A 26 2.85 -30.77 0.09
N LYS A 27 2.23 -31.55 -0.76
CA LYS A 27 2.78 -31.96 -2.06
C LYS A 27 2.16 -31.11 -3.16
N PRO A 28 2.93 -30.25 -3.85
CA PRO A 28 2.40 -29.52 -5.00
C PRO A 28 2.35 -30.41 -6.24
N GLU A 29 1.41 -30.11 -7.13
CA GLU A 29 1.42 -30.58 -8.51
C GLU A 29 1.66 -29.42 -9.47
N ASN A 30 2.17 -29.74 -10.66
CA ASN A 30 2.44 -28.73 -11.69
C ASN A 30 1.18 -27.94 -12.05
N ASN A 31 1.36 -26.65 -12.32
CA ASN A 31 0.31 -25.69 -12.64
C ASN A 31 -0.65 -25.36 -11.48
N ALA A 32 -0.33 -25.79 -10.25
CA ALA A 32 -1.04 -25.31 -9.08
C ALA A 32 -0.78 -23.82 -8.86
N VAL A 33 -1.78 -23.12 -8.35
CA VAL A 33 -1.71 -21.68 -8.03
C VAL A 33 -1.76 -21.50 -6.52
N VAL A 34 -0.72 -20.86 -6.00
CA VAL A 34 -0.53 -20.58 -4.57
C VAL A 34 -0.58 -19.07 -4.33
N LEU A 35 -1.40 -18.63 -3.39
CA LEU A 35 -1.53 -17.23 -2.99
C LEU A 35 -1.10 -17.04 -1.54
N ASP A 36 -0.31 -16.01 -1.28
CA ASP A 36 -0.12 -15.45 0.07
C ASP A 36 -0.87 -14.11 0.17
N ALA A 37 -1.91 -14.08 0.99
CA ALA A 37 -2.69 -12.89 1.25
C ALA A 37 -2.12 -12.09 2.43
N GLY A 38 -1.06 -11.35 2.19
CA GLY A 38 -0.27 -10.62 3.19
C GLY A 38 1.20 -11.01 3.10
N CYS A 39 1.69 -11.15 1.86
CA CYS A 39 2.96 -11.84 1.55
C CYS A 39 4.22 -11.13 2.07
N GLY A 40 4.12 -9.91 2.60
CA GLY A 40 5.29 -9.15 2.99
C GLY A 40 6.25 -8.98 1.81
N THR A 41 7.49 -9.40 1.99
CA THR A 41 8.51 -9.40 0.93
C THR A 41 8.46 -10.64 0.01
N GLY A 42 7.47 -11.53 0.18
CA GLY A 42 7.37 -12.78 -0.56
C GLY A 42 8.24 -13.92 0.00
N ALA A 43 8.90 -13.73 1.14
CA ALA A 43 9.88 -14.67 1.67
C ALA A 43 9.30 -16.05 1.97
N ALA A 44 8.08 -16.14 2.52
CA ALA A 44 7.45 -17.43 2.85
C ALA A 44 7.20 -18.28 1.60
N LEU A 45 6.62 -17.70 0.55
CA LEU A 45 6.36 -18.42 -0.69
C LEU A 45 7.66 -18.75 -1.46
N SER A 46 8.65 -17.83 -1.43
CA SER A 46 9.97 -18.11 -2.01
C SER A 46 10.65 -19.28 -1.34
N SER A 47 10.63 -19.32 -0.01
CA SER A 47 11.14 -20.46 0.78
C SER A 47 10.35 -21.75 0.48
N LEU A 48 9.03 -21.66 0.40
CA LEU A 48 8.17 -22.80 0.06
C LEU A 48 8.53 -23.39 -1.31
N ARG A 49 8.75 -22.53 -2.34
CA ARG A 49 9.20 -22.94 -3.68
C ARG A 49 10.56 -23.67 -3.61
N GLN A 50 11.52 -23.12 -2.88
CA GLN A 50 12.85 -23.75 -2.72
C GLN A 50 12.75 -25.15 -2.08
N HIS A 51 11.91 -25.32 -1.06
CA HIS A 51 11.73 -26.61 -0.40
C HIS A 51 10.99 -27.64 -1.25
N TRP A 52 10.11 -27.20 -2.15
CA TRP A 52 9.45 -28.09 -3.12
C TRP A 52 10.33 -28.48 -4.30
N GLY A 53 11.37 -27.68 -4.59
CA GLY A 53 12.29 -27.84 -5.71
C GLY A 53 11.84 -27.07 -6.96
N ASP A 54 12.80 -26.62 -7.74
CA ASP A 54 12.59 -25.76 -8.93
C ASP A 54 11.91 -26.49 -10.08
N ASP A 55 11.85 -27.81 -10.05
CA ASP A 55 11.20 -28.64 -11.08
C ASP A 55 9.66 -28.56 -11.03
N GLN A 56 9.09 -27.98 -9.98
CA GLN A 56 7.66 -27.85 -9.81
C GLN A 56 7.17 -26.53 -10.44
N ALA A 57 6.45 -26.62 -11.56
CA ALA A 57 5.85 -25.47 -12.23
C ALA A 57 4.62 -24.96 -11.44
N VAL A 58 4.85 -24.28 -10.34
CA VAL A 58 3.80 -23.71 -9.48
C VAL A 58 3.79 -22.19 -9.61
N THR A 59 2.62 -21.60 -9.79
CA THR A 59 2.45 -20.14 -9.83
C THR A 59 2.32 -19.60 -8.41
N MET A 60 3.23 -18.70 -8.01
CA MET A 60 3.25 -18.04 -6.70
C MET A 60 2.77 -16.60 -6.80
N MET A 61 1.72 -16.27 -6.08
CA MET A 61 1.07 -14.95 -6.09
C MET A 61 1.09 -14.33 -4.70
N GLY A 62 1.26 -13.01 -4.62
CA GLY A 62 1.25 -12.28 -3.35
C GLY A 62 0.38 -11.03 -3.38
N ILE A 63 -0.21 -10.69 -2.24
CA ILE A 63 -0.88 -9.41 -2.00
C ILE A 63 -0.22 -8.76 -0.80
N GLU A 64 0.19 -7.49 -0.92
CA GLU A 64 0.85 -6.74 0.16
C GLU A 64 0.41 -5.28 0.16
N SER A 65 0.09 -4.75 1.33
CA SER A 65 -0.42 -3.39 1.52
C SER A 65 0.68 -2.32 1.56
N ASP A 66 1.89 -2.68 1.95
CA ASP A 66 3.06 -1.81 1.95
C ASP A 66 3.76 -1.83 0.58
N LEU A 67 3.98 -0.63 0.00
CA LEU A 67 4.58 -0.51 -1.33
C LEU A 67 5.98 -1.12 -1.41
N SER A 68 6.82 -0.87 -0.42
CA SER A 68 8.22 -1.31 -0.45
C SER A 68 8.33 -2.83 -0.36
N ARG A 69 7.48 -3.46 0.47
CA ARG A 69 7.40 -4.91 0.58
C ARG A 69 6.78 -5.54 -0.66
N ALA A 70 5.72 -4.94 -1.23
CA ALA A 70 5.12 -5.41 -2.48
C ALA A 70 6.11 -5.36 -3.66
N GLN A 71 6.95 -4.32 -3.74
CA GLN A 71 8.02 -4.22 -4.73
C GLN A 71 9.09 -5.29 -4.52
N ALA A 72 9.45 -5.60 -3.27
CA ALA A 72 10.37 -6.70 -2.97
C ALA A 72 9.76 -8.07 -3.35
N ALA A 73 8.47 -8.30 -3.02
CA ALA A 73 7.76 -9.52 -3.40
C ALA A 73 7.71 -9.73 -4.92
N ALA A 74 7.56 -8.66 -5.69
CA ALA A 74 7.55 -8.72 -7.17
C ALA A 74 8.89 -9.20 -7.78
N GLN A 75 9.98 -9.23 -7.01
CA GLN A 75 11.27 -9.77 -7.46
C GLN A 75 11.38 -11.29 -7.27
N SER A 76 10.54 -11.88 -6.43
CA SER A 76 10.63 -13.28 -6.01
C SER A 76 9.41 -14.11 -6.33
N LEU A 77 8.25 -13.48 -6.53
CA LEU A 77 6.99 -14.13 -6.88
C LEU A 77 6.65 -13.91 -8.36
N ASP A 78 5.83 -14.78 -8.93
CA ASP A 78 5.38 -14.65 -10.32
C ASP A 78 4.44 -13.46 -10.49
N THR A 79 3.66 -13.13 -9.44
CA THR A 79 2.79 -11.95 -9.41
C THR A 79 2.74 -11.38 -8.00
N SER A 80 2.85 -10.06 -7.88
CA SER A 80 2.63 -9.33 -6.62
C SER A 80 1.72 -8.14 -6.85
N VAL A 81 0.70 -8.00 -6.00
CA VAL A 81 -0.28 -6.91 -6.06
C VAL A 81 -0.10 -6.01 -4.85
N TRP A 82 0.21 -4.74 -5.10
CA TRP A 82 0.25 -3.73 -4.04
C TRP A 82 -1.15 -3.23 -3.72
N ALA A 83 -1.76 -3.80 -2.69
CA ALA A 83 -3.09 -3.40 -2.22
C ALA A 83 -3.37 -3.92 -0.81
N PRO A 84 -4.25 -3.26 -0.03
CA PRO A 84 -4.91 -3.91 1.09
C PRO A 84 -5.78 -5.07 0.59
N ILE A 85 -5.87 -6.14 1.37
CA ILE A 85 -6.64 -7.35 1.02
C ILE A 85 -8.11 -6.99 0.70
N GLU A 86 -8.71 -6.11 1.48
CA GLU A 86 -10.10 -5.67 1.34
C GLU A 86 -10.40 -4.92 0.05
N ASP A 87 -9.37 -4.36 -0.60
CA ASP A 87 -9.48 -3.68 -1.88
C ASP A 87 -9.21 -4.60 -3.08
N CYS A 88 -8.84 -5.86 -2.84
CA CYS A 88 -8.53 -6.82 -3.89
C CYS A 88 -9.76 -7.59 -4.37
N ARG A 89 -9.76 -7.93 -5.65
CA ARG A 89 -10.70 -8.85 -6.28
C ARG A 89 -9.96 -9.89 -7.09
N LEU A 90 -10.48 -11.11 -7.07
CA LEU A 90 -9.97 -12.24 -7.84
C LEU A 90 -10.83 -12.44 -9.10
N ILE A 91 -10.18 -12.68 -10.23
CA ILE A 91 -10.81 -13.04 -11.51
C ILE A 91 -10.12 -14.29 -12.05
N GLY A 92 -10.88 -15.09 -12.80
CA GLY A 92 -10.33 -16.25 -13.51
C GLY A 92 -10.30 -17.55 -12.71
N GLY A 93 -11.16 -17.69 -11.71
CA GLY A 93 -11.26 -18.89 -10.87
C GLY A 93 -10.63 -18.72 -9.49
N GLY A 94 -10.57 -19.79 -8.71
CA GLY A 94 -10.00 -19.79 -7.38
C GLY A 94 -8.53 -20.23 -7.34
N VAL A 95 -7.84 -19.98 -6.24
CA VAL A 95 -6.49 -20.50 -5.98
C VAL A 95 -6.55 -21.93 -5.44
N ASP A 96 -5.49 -22.71 -5.68
CA ASP A 96 -5.41 -24.10 -5.24
C ASP A 96 -4.88 -24.22 -3.81
N LEU A 97 -4.02 -23.28 -3.41
CA LEU A 97 -3.54 -23.16 -2.03
C LEU A 97 -3.51 -21.69 -1.62
N LEU A 98 -4.11 -21.39 -0.47
CA LEU A 98 -3.98 -20.11 0.21
C LEU A 98 -3.03 -20.26 1.40
N TRP A 99 -1.95 -19.48 1.40
CA TRP A 99 -1.13 -19.24 2.58
C TRP A 99 -1.67 -18.00 3.27
N PHE A 100 -2.05 -18.14 4.53
CA PHE A 100 -2.71 -17.09 5.29
C PHE A 100 -2.07 -16.91 6.66
N ASN A 101 -1.16 -15.95 6.75
CA ASN A 101 -0.53 -15.47 7.99
C ASN A 101 -0.90 -13.99 8.18
N PRO A 102 -2.12 -13.68 8.67
CA PRO A 102 -2.62 -12.32 8.78
C PRO A 102 -1.95 -11.55 9.92
N PRO A 103 -1.98 -10.21 9.91
CA PRO A 103 -1.59 -9.42 11.08
C PRO A 103 -2.51 -9.70 12.25
N TYR A 104 -1.93 -9.77 13.47
CA TYR A 104 -2.64 -10.06 14.72
C TYR A 104 -2.97 -8.76 15.44
N ASP A 105 -4.19 -8.27 15.28
CA ASP A 105 -4.62 -7.02 15.91
C ASP A 105 -6.14 -7.02 16.15
N ARG A 106 -6.59 -6.07 16.97
CA ARG A 106 -8.01 -5.78 17.20
C ARG A 106 -8.37 -4.41 16.64
N VAL A 107 -9.29 -4.39 15.70
CA VAL A 107 -9.88 -3.15 15.18
C VAL A 107 -10.98 -2.69 16.13
N ARG A 108 -10.84 -1.48 16.67
CA ARG A 108 -11.80 -0.91 17.61
C ARG A 108 -13.20 -0.84 16.98
N GLY A 109 -14.15 -1.57 17.57
CA GLY A 109 -15.54 -1.64 17.10
C GLY A 109 -15.82 -2.61 15.94
N ALA A 110 -14.80 -3.30 15.40
CA ALA A 110 -14.98 -4.23 14.28
C ALA A 110 -14.52 -5.67 14.57
N GLY A 111 -13.90 -5.94 15.73
CA GLY A 111 -13.43 -7.26 16.11
C GLY A 111 -11.96 -7.51 15.79
N ARG A 112 -11.60 -8.78 15.59
CA ARG A 112 -10.22 -9.20 15.29
C ARG A 112 -9.92 -9.14 13.79
N THR A 113 -8.75 -8.61 13.47
CA THR A 113 -8.29 -8.46 12.07
C THR A 113 -8.23 -9.80 11.35
N GLU A 114 -7.75 -10.85 12.04
CA GLU A 114 -7.61 -12.20 11.48
C GLU A 114 -8.96 -12.75 10.98
N ILE A 115 -10.03 -12.53 11.74
CA ILE A 115 -11.39 -12.99 11.38
C ILE A 115 -11.96 -12.19 10.22
N LEU A 116 -11.75 -10.86 10.25
CA LEU A 116 -12.22 -9.98 9.18
C LEU A 116 -11.55 -10.32 7.85
N LEU A 117 -10.22 -10.45 7.84
CA LEU A 117 -9.48 -10.81 6.63
C LEU A 117 -9.80 -12.23 6.17
N PHE A 118 -9.92 -13.19 7.10
CA PHE A 118 -10.33 -14.55 6.76
C PHE A 118 -11.68 -14.58 6.04
N SER A 119 -12.64 -13.75 6.47
CA SER A 119 -13.97 -13.67 5.83
C SER A 119 -13.92 -13.25 4.35
N ILE A 120 -12.85 -12.56 3.94
CA ILE A 120 -12.60 -12.15 2.55
C ILE A 120 -11.86 -13.25 1.79
N VAL A 121 -10.71 -13.68 2.32
CA VAL A 121 -9.79 -14.54 1.58
C VAL A 121 -10.26 -15.99 1.44
N ARG A 122 -11.09 -16.47 2.35
CA ARG A 122 -11.65 -17.86 2.30
C ARG A 122 -12.39 -18.16 1.00
N ASP A 123 -13.01 -17.13 0.40
CA ASP A 123 -13.80 -17.30 -0.83
C ASP A 123 -12.93 -17.24 -2.09
N TRP A 124 -11.63 -16.96 -1.94
CA TRP A 124 -10.66 -17.04 -3.04
C TRP A 124 -10.10 -18.44 -3.25
N VAL A 125 -10.25 -19.33 -2.27
CA VAL A 125 -9.87 -20.74 -2.43
C VAL A 125 -10.99 -21.48 -3.16
N ARG A 126 -10.65 -22.15 -4.26
CA ARG A 126 -11.62 -22.99 -4.98
C ARG A 126 -12.12 -24.17 -4.14
N ALA A 127 -13.24 -24.76 -4.52
CA ALA A 127 -13.70 -26.04 -3.97
C ALA A 127 -12.63 -27.12 -4.15
N GLY A 128 -12.34 -27.88 -3.12
CA GLY A 128 -11.25 -28.87 -3.09
C GLY A 128 -9.84 -28.28 -2.97
N GLY A 129 -9.67 -26.96 -3.07
CA GLY A 129 -8.41 -26.28 -2.76
C GLY A 129 -8.09 -26.26 -1.27
N HIS A 130 -6.90 -25.81 -0.91
CA HIS A 130 -6.41 -25.90 0.46
C HIS A 130 -6.09 -24.54 1.05
N ILE A 131 -6.08 -24.47 2.38
CA ILE A 131 -5.56 -23.32 3.13
C ILE A 131 -4.51 -23.79 4.13
N VAL A 132 -3.42 -23.04 4.25
CA VAL A 132 -2.52 -23.03 5.40
C VAL A 132 -2.77 -21.76 6.15
N MET A 133 -3.29 -21.85 7.35
CA MET A 133 -3.58 -20.71 8.22
C MET A 133 -2.62 -20.73 9.40
N ILE A 134 -1.92 -19.61 9.62
CA ILE A 134 -1.00 -19.44 10.74
C ILE A 134 -1.57 -18.32 11.61
N VAL A 135 -1.95 -18.66 12.83
CA VAL A 135 -2.58 -17.74 13.78
C VAL A 135 -2.19 -18.12 15.21
N PRO A 136 -2.23 -17.18 16.17
CA PRO A 136 -2.04 -17.53 17.57
C PRO A 136 -3.11 -18.50 18.07
N ASP A 137 -2.70 -19.41 18.96
CA ASP A 137 -3.57 -20.46 19.53
C ASP A 137 -4.83 -19.89 20.18
N TYR A 138 -4.70 -18.80 20.94
CA TYR A 138 -5.82 -18.12 21.60
C TYR A 138 -6.85 -17.53 20.61
N VAL A 139 -6.46 -17.31 19.32
CA VAL A 139 -7.39 -16.88 18.27
C VAL A 139 -8.23 -18.02 17.77
N VAL A 140 -7.63 -19.20 17.69
CA VAL A 140 -8.33 -20.43 17.26
C VAL A 140 -9.29 -20.91 18.35
N GLY A 141 -8.81 -20.95 19.62
CA GLY A 141 -9.54 -21.44 20.78
C GLY A 141 -10.66 -20.53 21.28
N ASP A 142 -10.74 -19.27 20.82
CA ASP A 142 -11.82 -18.36 21.21
C ASP A 142 -13.13 -18.69 20.49
N HIS A 143 -13.89 -19.60 21.07
CA HIS A 143 -15.20 -20.03 20.55
C HIS A 143 -16.22 -18.89 20.42
N ARG A 144 -16.03 -17.79 21.14
CA ARG A 144 -16.96 -16.65 21.14
C ARG A 144 -16.78 -15.76 19.93
N GLU A 145 -15.54 -15.58 19.49
CA GLU A 145 -15.23 -14.72 18.35
C GLU A 145 -15.20 -15.45 17.00
N GLY A 146 -15.20 -16.79 17.02
CA GLY A 146 -15.68 -17.56 15.88
C GLY A 146 -14.72 -17.88 14.77
N LEU A 147 -13.35 -17.79 14.91
CA LEU A 147 -12.45 -18.18 13.81
C LEU A 147 -12.56 -19.68 13.49
N ALA A 148 -12.52 -20.56 14.50
CA ALA A 148 -12.71 -21.99 14.30
C ALA A 148 -14.06 -22.32 13.64
N ARG A 149 -15.13 -21.63 14.08
CA ARG A 149 -16.46 -21.78 13.48
C ARG A 149 -16.52 -21.27 12.05
N ALA A 150 -15.94 -20.09 11.78
CA ALA A 150 -15.88 -19.52 10.44
C ALA A 150 -15.07 -20.40 9.49
N PHE A 151 -13.97 -20.98 9.98
CA PHE A 151 -13.14 -21.94 9.26
C PHE A 151 -13.92 -23.23 8.97
N SER A 152 -14.41 -23.91 9.99
CA SER A 152 -15.11 -25.22 9.86
C SER A 152 -16.41 -25.14 9.06
N LYS A 153 -16.98 -23.93 8.91
CA LYS A 153 -18.14 -23.72 8.02
C LYS A 153 -17.79 -23.94 6.55
N VAL A 154 -16.58 -23.65 6.14
CA VAL A 154 -16.19 -23.61 4.72
C VAL A 154 -14.98 -24.48 4.39
N PHE A 155 -14.23 -24.93 5.40
CA PHE A 155 -13.11 -25.85 5.24
C PHE A 155 -13.31 -27.10 6.11
N LYS A 156 -12.97 -28.26 5.55
CA LYS A 156 -12.76 -29.49 6.30
C LYS A 156 -11.36 -29.45 6.90
N LEU A 157 -11.23 -29.62 8.22
CA LEU A 157 -9.92 -29.70 8.87
C LEU A 157 -9.16 -30.92 8.35
N VAL A 158 -7.90 -30.73 7.98
CA VAL A 158 -6.93 -31.78 7.67
C VAL A 158 -6.04 -32.05 8.88
N GLY A 159 -5.56 -30.97 9.52
CA GLY A 159 -4.78 -31.05 10.73
C GLY A 159 -4.49 -29.68 11.32
N ALA A 160 -4.15 -29.68 12.60
CA ALA A 160 -3.80 -28.48 13.34
C ALA A 160 -2.65 -28.81 14.31
N TRP A 161 -1.67 -27.92 14.37
CA TRP A 161 -0.43 -28.11 15.15
C TRP A 161 0.01 -26.78 15.78
N ARG A 162 0.57 -26.85 16.99
CA ARG A 162 1.32 -25.73 17.52
C ARG A 162 2.72 -25.66 16.91
N TYR A 163 3.34 -24.51 16.92
CA TYR A 163 4.75 -24.40 16.55
C TYR A 163 5.63 -25.27 17.45
N PRO A 164 6.80 -25.73 16.99
CA PRO A 164 7.82 -26.32 17.84
C PRO A 164 8.47 -25.28 18.73
N ASP A 165 9.13 -25.73 19.80
CA ASP A 165 9.98 -24.86 20.61
C ASP A 165 11.33 -24.59 19.88
N PRO A 166 11.94 -23.40 20.01
CA PRO A 166 11.51 -22.29 20.88
C PRO A 166 10.43 -21.38 20.29
N GLU A 167 10.08 -21.49 19.00
CA GLU A 167 9.21 -20.56 18.27
C GLU A 167 7.81 -20.45 18.90
N TYR A 168 7.29 -21.54 19.48
CA TYR A 168 6.01 -21.47 20.17
C TYR A 168 6.05 -20.58 21.41
N ASN A 169 7.13 -20.64 22.18
CA ASN A 169 7.30 -19.80 23.36
C ASN A 169 7.38 -18.31 23.04
N ASP A 170 7.87 -17.98 21.83
CA ASP A 170 8.01 -16.60 21.40
C ASP A 170 6.72 -16.03 20.81
N TYR A 171 5.92 -16.86 20.12
CA TYR A 171 4.82 -16.38 19.27
C TYR A 171 3.46 -17.02 19.57
N ASN A 172 3.39 -18.14 20.30
CA ASN A 172 2.17 -18.92 20.58
C ASN A 172 1.36 -19.23 19.32
N GLN A 173 2.04 -19.55 18.20
CA GLN A 173 1.39 -19.75 16.92
C GLN A 173 1.03 -21.20 16.66
N THR A 174 -0.09 -21.37 15.93
CA THR A 174 -0.57 -22.63 15.40
C THR A 174 -0.62 -22.62 13.88
N VAL A 175 -0.46 -23.79 13.28
CA VAL A 175 -0.66 -24.05 11.86
C VAL A 175 -1.91 -24.88 11.70
N VAL A 176 -2.87 -24.41 10.92
CA VAL A 176 -4.10 -25.11 10.61
C VAL A 176 -4.16 -25.34 9.10
N ILE A 177 -4.29 -26.60 8.69
CA ILE A 177 -4.47 -26.98 7.28
C ILE A 177 -5.89 -27.46 7.07
N GLY A 178 -6.55 -26.96 6.03
CA GLY A 178 -7.90 -27.36 5.67
C GLY A 178 -8.10 -27.47 4.16
N THR A 179 -9.13 -28.23 3.79
CA THR A 179 -9.59 -28.37 2.41
C THR A 179 -10.93 -27.67 2.23
N ARG A 180 -11.07 -26.82 1.24
CA ARG A 180 -12.29 -26.08 0.93
C ARG A 180 -13.43 -27.05 0.59
N LEU A 181 -14.56 -26.89 1.24
CA LEU A 181 -15.79 -27.62 0.95
C LEU A 181 -16.48 -27.10 -0.29
N ASP A 182 -17.16 -27.95 -1.03
CA ASP A 182 -18.01 -27.55 -2.16
C ASP A 182 -19.22 -26.73 -1.70
N THR A 183 -19.75 -27.07 -0.52
CA THR A 183 -20.91 -26.38 0.07
C THR A 183 -20.61 -26.08 1.54
N PRO A 184 -20.84 -24.84 2.00
CA PRO A 184 -20.69 -24.49 3.41
C PRO A 184 -21.62 -25.29 4.32
N LEU A 185 -21.15 -25.60 5.53
CA LEU A 185 -21.92 -26.31 6.54
C LEU A 185 -22.74 -25.35 7.40
N ASP A 186 -24.00 -25.67 7.65
CA ASP A 186 -24.85 -24.91 8.60
C ASP A 186 -24.40 -25.10 10.05
N TYR A 187 -24.01 -26.34 10.38
CA TYR A 187 -23.61 -26.77 11.73
C TYR A 187 -22.20 -27.39 11.70
N PRO A 188 -21.13 -26.53 11.63
CA PRO A 188 -19.78 -27.04 11.61
C PRO A 188 -19.34 -27.61 12.95
N ASP A 189 -18.53 -28.67 12.92
CA ASP A 189 -17.84 -29.19 14.08
C ASP A 189 -16.65 -28.28 14.43
N VAL A 190 -16.57 -27.83 15.69
CA VAL A 190 -15.53 -26.94 16.20
C VAL A 190 -14.75 -27.53 17.38
N HIS A 191 -15.03 -28.80 17.74
CA HIS A 191 -14.37 -29.44 18.87
C HIS A 191 -12.85 -29.53 18.75
N TRP A 192 -12.33 -29.48 17.54
CA TRP A 192 -10.89 -29.45 17.24
C TRP A 192 -10.17 -28.18 17.75
N ALA A 193 -10.92 -27.17 18.12
CA ALA A 193 -10.42 -25.86 18.60
C ALA A 193 -10.85 -25.57 20.05
N ASP A 194 -11.19 -26.61 20.84
CA ASP A 194 -11.51 -26.45 22.24
C ASP A 194 -10.30 -26.00 23.05
N ASP A 195 -10.47 -25.05 23.98
CA ASP A 195 -9.40 -24.49 24.82
C ASP A 195 -8.65 -25.52 25.66
N THR A 196 -9.22 -26.72 25.79
CA THR A 196 -8.63 -27.87 26.54
C THR A 196 -7.71 -28.72 25.66
N ILE A 197 -7.61 -28.48 24.38
CA ILE A 197 -6.82 -29.29 23.46
C ILE A 197 -5.34 -29.00 23.62
N ASP A 198 -4.57 -30.01 23.93
CA ASP A 198 -3.11 -29.97 23.80
C ASP A 198 -2.75 -30.17 22.32
N TRP A 199 -2.43 -29.08 21.64
CA TRP A 199 -2.08 -29.06 20.23
C TRP A 199 -0.85 -29.93 19.95
N PRO A 200 -0.92 -30.92 19.03
CA PRO A 200 0.27 -31.65 18.61
C PRO A 200 1.32 -30.68 18.05
N VAL A 201 2.58 -30.98 18.28
CA VAL A 201 3.69 -30.18 17.75
C VAL A 201 3.80 -30.37 16.25
N LEU A 202 4.02 -29.29 15.49
CA LEU A 202 4.27 -29.35 14.05
C LEU A 202 5.46 -30.26 13.76
N PRO A 203 5.30 -31.35 12.99
CA PRO A 203 6.39 -32.28 12.71
C PRO A 203 7.42 -31.61 11.78
N LEU A 204 8.66 -31.52 12.22
CA LEU A 204 9.76 -30.93 11.45
C LEU A 204 10.29 -31.85 10.33
N ASP A 205 10.02 -33.14 10.44
CA ASP A 205 10.56 -34.21 9.60
C ASP A 205 9.45 -35.13 9.04
N ALA A 206 8.26 -34.57 8.79
CA ALA A 206 7.17 -35.33 8.20
C ALA A 206 7.61 -36.09 6.95
N ALA A 207 7.43 -37.41 6.96
CA ALA A 207 7.84 -38.28 5.86
C ALA A 207 6.80 -38.32 4.72
N THR A 208 5.53 -37.99 5.02
CA THR A 208 4.44 -38.06 4.04
C THR A 208 3.59 -36.79 4.10
N PRO A 209 3.23 -36.24 2.95
CA PRO A 209 2.32 -35.09 2.89
C PRO A 209 0.93 -35.47 3.36
N VAL A 210 0.24 -34.51 3.98
CA VAL A 210 -1.16 -34.66 4.41
C VAL A 210 -2.15 -34.15 3.37
N VAL A 211 -1.68 -33.27 2.46
CA VAL A 211 -2.48 -32.79 1.31
C VAL A 211 -1.64 -32.79 0.03
N THR A 212 -2.35 -32.95 -1.10
CA THR A 212 -1.80 -32.71 -2.44
C THR A 212 -2.51 -31.51 -3.04
N VAL A 213 -1.75 -30.49 -3.41
CA VAL A 213 -2.25 -29.27 -4.04
C VAL A 213 -2.25 -29.47 -5.54
N SER A 214 -3.39 -29.87 -6.09
CA SER A 214 -3.59 -30.09 -7.51
C SER A 214 -4.17 -28.84 -8.16
N PRO A 215 -3.86 -28.56 -9.43
CA PRO A 215 -4.50 -27.46 -10.16
C PRO A 215 -6.00 -27.71 -10.33
N GLU A 216 -6.77 -26.63 -10.48
CA GLU A 216 -8.19 -26.71 -10.79
C GLU A 216 -8.42 -27.45 -12.10
N PRO A 217 -9.25 -28.50 -12.13
CA PRO A 217 -9.55 -29.21 -13.37
C PRO A 217 -10.16 -28.30 -14.43
N GLY A 218 -9.58 -28.31 -15.65
CA GLY A 218 -10.09 -27.51 -16.75
C GLY A 218 -9.77 -26.01 -16.67
N ARG A 219 -8.86 -25.59 -15.79
CA ARG A 219 -8.37 -24.22 -15.75
C ARG A 219 -7.71 -23.85 -17.07
N HIS A 220 -8.23 -22.81 -17.75
CA HIS A 220 -7.69 -22.29 -18.99
C HIS A 220 -6.83 -21.05 -18.79
N GLU A 221 -7.08 -20.29 -17.71
CA GLU A 221 -6.38 -19.06 -17.39
C GLU A 221 -5.93 -19.08 -15.93
N THR A 222 -4.73 -18.59 -15.66
CA THR A 222 -4.27 -18.39 -14.29
C THR A 222 -5.11 -17.31 -13.61
N PRO A 223 -5.67 -17.55 -12.40
CA PRO A 223 -6.38 -16.52 -11.69
C PRO A 223 -5.46 -15.30 -11.46
N HIS A 224 -6.05 -14.12 -11.48
CA HIS A 224 -5.30 -12.90 -11.23
C HIS A 224 -6.07 -11.97 -10.29
N PHE A 225 -5.31 -11.18 -9.54
CA PHE A 225 -5.84 -10.17 -8.64
C PHE A 225 -5.68 -8.78 -9.22
N TYR A 226 -6.68 -7.94 -8.98
CA TYR A 226 -6.57 -6.51 -9.24
C TYR A 226 -7.06 -5.73 -8.02
N ARG A 227 -6.59 -4.50 -7.89
CA ARG A 227 -7.07 -3.57 -6.89
C ARG A 227 -8.31 -2.85 -7.41
N GLU A 228 -9.44 -3.03 -6.72
CA GLU A 228 -10.72 -2.41 -7.12
C GLU A 228 -10.77 -0.91 -6.78
N LYS A 229 -10.22 -0.54 -5.63
CA LYS A 229 -10.26 0.84 -5.15
C LYS A 229 -8.87 1.44 -5.08
N ILE A 230 -8.62 2.44 -5.90
CA ILE A 230 -7.38 3.21 -5.85
C ILE A 230 -7.72 4.57 -5.23
N GLY A 231 -7.30 4.79 -3.99
CA GLY A 231 -7.45 6.08 -3.32
C GLY A 231 -6.63 7.18 -4.01
N VAL A 232 -7.08 8.44 -3.88
CA VAL A 232 -6.43 9.61 -4.50
C VAL A 232 -4.95 9.72 -4.12
N GLU A 233 -4.60 9.41 -2.86
CA GLU A 233 -3.21 9.46 -2.39
C GLU A 233 -2.33 8.39 -3.04
N VAL A 234 -2.85 7.19 -3.22
CA VAL A 234 -2.15 6.11 -3.93
C VAL A 234 -1.98 6.47 -5.41
N MET A 235 -3.04 7.01 -6.04
CA MET A 235 -2.99 7.48 -7.41
C MET A 235 -1.91 8.56 -7.58
N ARG A 236 -1.86 9.52 -6.66
CA ARG A 236 -0.82 10.57 -6.63
C ARG A 236 0.58 9.96 -6.53
N GLN A 237 0.79 9.06 -5.59
CA GLN A 237 2.09 8.40 -5.40
C GLN A 237 2.53 7.60 -6.62
N VAL A 238 1.62 6.82 -7.24
CA VAL A 238 1.91 6.09 -8.48
C VAL A 238 2.28 7.04 -9.62
N ILE A 239 1.57 8.16 -9.75
CA ILE A 239 1.85 9.19 -10.75
C ILE A 239 3.21 9.83 -10.48
N GLU A 240 3.49 10.25 -9.25
CA GLU A 240 4.74 10.89 -8.85
C GLU A 240 5.97 9.98 -9.01
N THR A 241 5.81 8.67 -8.83
CA THR A 241 6.92 7.71 -8.94
C THR A 241 7.04 7.06 -10.32
N SER A 242 6.06 7.26 -11.22
CA SER A 242 6.03 6.61 -12.53
C SER A 242 7.04 7.24 -13.51
N PRO A 243 8.06 6.50 -13.96
CA PRO A 243 8.99 6.99 -15.00
C PRO A 243 8.28 7.33 -16.31
N LEU A 244 7.18 6.61 -16.62
CA LEU A 244 6.38 6.82 -17.84
C LEU A 244 5.64 8.14 -17.78
N HIS A 245 5.08 8.50 -16.62
CA HIS A 245 4.41 9.79 -16.42
C HIS A 245 5.38 10.94 -16.59
N HIS A 246 6.55 10.87 -15.97
CA HIS A 246 7.59 11.88 -16.13
C HIS A 246 8.13 11.99 -17.57
N ALA A 247 8.21 10.88 -18.30
CA ALA A 247 8.58 10.88 -19.70
C ALA A 247 7.48 11.53 -20.56
N GLN A 248 6.21 11.17 -20.33
CA GLN A 248 5.07 11.76 -21.03
C GLN A 248 4.90 13.25 -20.75
N LEU A 249 5.09 13.68 -19.50
CA LEU A 249 5.07 15.12 -19.14
C LEU A 249 6.18 15.88 -19.86
N ARG A 250 7.40 15.32 -19.89
CA ARG A 250 8.52 15.95 -20.63
C ARG A 250 8.23 16.02 -22.12
N GLU A 251 7.68 14.96 -22.70
CA GLU A 251 7.31 14.94 -24.13
C GLU A 251 6.16 15.90 -24.44
N ALA A 252 5.14 15.95 -23.58
CA ALA A 252 4.02 16.90 -23.73
C ALA A 252 4.49 18.34 -23.57
N ALA A 253 5.37 18.63 -22.62
CA ALA A 253 6.00 19.93 -22.46
C ALA A 253 6.84 20.30 -23.69
N ALA A 254 7.69 19.40 -24.18
CA ALA A 254 8.47 19.61 -25.38
C ALA A 254 7.60 19.88 -26.62
N ARG A 255 6.48 19.15 -26.76
CA ARG A 255 5.51 19.38 -27.83
C ARG A 255 4.76 20.69 -27.66
N ALA A 256 4.37 21.06 -26.44
CA ALA A 256 3.72 22.36 -26.18
C ALA A 256 4.63 23.56 -26.52
N PHE A 257 5.94 23.41 -26.32
CA PHE A 257 6.94 24.43 -26.74
C PHE A 257 7.29 24.39 -28.24
N SER A 258 7.09 23.22 -28.90
CA SER A 258 7.34 23.12 -30.37
C SER A 258 6.20 23.70 -31.21
N TRP A 259 5.05 23.98 -30.64
CA TRP A 259 3.86 24.50 -31.34
C TRP A 259 3.88 26.06 -31.46
N GLY A 260 4.96 26.61 -32.00
CA GLY A 260 5.00 27.98 -32.44
C GLY A 260 5.00 29.04 -31.34
N ARG A 261 5.43 30.24 -31.71
CA ARG A 261 5.30 31.41 -30.83
C ARG A 261 3.83 31.71 -30.61
N PRO A 262 3.39 31.99 -29.35
CA PRO A 262 2.03 32.42 -29.09
C PRO A 262 1.72 33.61 -30.00
N LEU A 263 0.52 33.67 -30.57
CA LEU A 263 0.07 34.72 -31.50
C LEU A 263 0.12 36.12 -30.87
N LEU A 264 0.12 36.18 -29.54
CA LEU A 264 0.28 37.42 -28.74
C LEU A 264 1.40 37.24 -27.73
N PRO A 265 2.12 38.29 -27.36
CA PRO A 265 3.10 38.23 -26.27
C PRO A 265 2.48 37.70 -24.99
N LEU A 266 3.16 36.74 -24.34
CA LEU A 266 2.72 36.22 -23.05
C LEU A 266 2.69 37.35 -22.03
N ARG A 267 1.58 37.54 -21.36
CA ARG A 267 1.50 38.46 -20.22
C ARG A 267 2.32 37.89 -19.06
N PRO A 268 2.87 38.72 -18.16
CA PRO A 268 3.63 38.24 -16.99
C PRO A 268 2.96 37.15 -16.20
N GLY A 269 1.61 37.20 -16.03
CA GLY A 269 0.83 36.16 -15.36
C GLY A 269 0.83 34.79 -16.07
N HIS A 270 0.90 34.77 -17.41
CA HIS A 270 0.99 33.50 -18.15
C HIS A 270 2.38 32.89 -18.00
N ILE A 271 3.43 33.69 -17.99
CA ILE A 271 4.81 33.23 -17.74
C ILE A 271 4.93 32.70 -16.32
N ALA A 272 4.35 33.41 -15.36
CA ALA A 272 4.35 33.00 -13.95
C ALA A 272 3.57 31.68 -13.70
N LEU A 273 2.44 31.47 -14.40
CA LEU A 273 1.70 30.20 -14.37
C LEU A 273 2.49 29.07 -15.02
N ALA A 274 3.22 29.34 -16.12
CA ALA A 274 4.10 28.38 -16.76
C ALA A 274 5.24 27.94 -15.83
N LEU A 275 5.85 28.90 -15.13
CA LEU A 275 6.89 28.64 -14.12
C LEU A 275 6.33 27.86 -12.91
N ALA A 276 5.12 28.21 -12.44
CA ALA A 276 4.45 27.49 -11.35
C ALA A 276 4.06 26.06 -11.75
N GLY A 277 3.79 25.84 -13.03
CA GLY A 277 3.51 24.50 -13.60
C GLY A 277 4.75 23.65 -13.88
N GLY A 278 5.96 24.12 -13.52
CA GLY A 278 7.21 23.38 -13.77
C GLY A 278 7.66 23.37 -15.23
N LEU A 279 7.17 24.31 -16.04
CA LEU A 279 7.52 24.38 -17.48
C LEU A 279 8.92 24.97 -17.75
N CYS A 280 9.62 25.43 -16.70
CA CYS A 280 10.97 25.97 -16.77
C CYS A 280 11.83 25.41 -15.61
N ASP A 281 12.15 24.15 -15.68
CA ASP A 281 13.09 23.49 -14.74
C ASP A 281 14.55 23.57 -15.24
N GLU A 282 14.81 24.41 -16.22
CA GLU A 282 16.15 24.59 -16.80
C GLU A 282 16.80 25.88 -16.31
N LEU A 283 18.14 25.87 -16.26
CA LEU A 283 18.95 27.07 -16.02
C LEU A 283 18.67 28.08 -17.14
N ILE A 284 18.18 29.25 -16.76
CA ILE A 284 18.00 30.39 -17.68
C ILE A 284 19.21 31.29 -17.57
N GLU A 285 19.75 31.74 -18.71
CA GLU A 285 20.83 32.72 -18.77
C GLU A 285 20.26 34.02 -19.34
N GLN A 286 20.42 35.10 -18.59
CA GLN A 286 20.05 36.43 -19.00
C GLN A 286 21.14 37.41 -18.56
N ASP A 287 21.65 38.21 -19.49
CA ASP A 287 22.71 39.22 -19.27
C ASP A 287 23.96 38.61 -18.59
N GLY A 288 24.31 37.36 -18.94
CA GLY A 288 25.47 36.67 -18.39
C GLY A 288 25.26 36.12 -16.97
N VAL A 289 24.04 36.19 -16.42
CA VAL A 289 23.68 35.63 -15.12
C VAL A 289 22.81 34.39 -15.32
N ARG A 290 23.22 33.29 -14.71
CA ARG A 290 22.44 32.05 -14.71
C ARG A 290 21.59 31.94 -13.44
N PHE A 291 20.33 31.56 -13.61
CA PHE A 291 19.41 31.37 -12.52
C PHE A 291 18.44 30.24 -12.81
N LEU A 292 18.02 29.54 -11.72
CA LEU A 292 17.01 28.50 -11.75
C LEU A 292 15.71 29.07 -11.17
N PRO A 293 14.67 29.33 -12.00
CA PRO A 293 13.41 29.85 -11.52
C PRO A 293 12.51 28.71 -11.02
N LYS A 294 11.82 28.91 -9.89
CA LYS A 294 10.78 28.02 -9.39
C LYS A 294 9.55 28.83 -8.99
N GLY A 295 8.41 28.53 -9.63
CA GLY A 295 7.14 29.17 -9.34
C GLY A 295 6.32 28.36 -8.33
N THR A 296 5.50 29.07 -7.54
CA THR A 296 4.49 28.49 -6.63
C THR A 296 3.22 29.32 -6.70
N LEU A 297 2.07 28.66 -6.64
CA LEU A 297 0.76 29.32 -6.52
C LEU A 297 0.38 29.38 -5.05
N VAL A 298 0.14 30.58 -4.55
CA VAL A 298 -0.33 30.82 -3.18
C VAL A 298 -1.76 31.30 -3.23
N ARG A 299 -2.62 30.66 -2.48
CA ARG A 299 -4.02 31.08 -2.32
C ARG A 299 -4.10 32.19 -1.30
N GLY A 300 -4.60 33.37 -1.73
CA GLY A 300 -4.91 34.49 -0.87
C GLY A 300 -6.43 34.71 -0.73
N GLU A 301 -6.81 35.34 0.35
CA GLU A 301 -8.18 35.80 0.56
C GLU A 301 -8.18 37.31 0.82
N SER A 302 -9.02 38.02 0.08
CA SER A 302 -9.25 39.44 0.32
C SER A 302 -10.69 39.67 0.76
N VAL A 303 -10.87 40.54 1.75
CA VAL A 303 -12.18 40.92 2.28
C VAL A 303 -12.42 42.38 1.94
N LYS A 304 -13.43 42.62 1.08
CA LYS A 304 -13.85 43.97 0.77
C LYS A 304 -15.09 44.28 1.59
N ARG A 305 -15.02 45.35 2.42
CA ARG A 305 -16.13 45.83 3.25
C ARG A 305 -16.77 47.02 2.57
N GLU A 306 -18.04 46.91 2.22
CA GLU A 306 -18.86 48.01 1.67
C GLU A 306 -19.94 48.38 2.67
N LYS A 307 -19.99 49.68 3.05
CA LYS A 307 -21.04 50.20 3.92
C LYS A 307 -22.25 50.53 3.07
N LYS A 308 -23.40 49.97 3.42
CA LYS A 308 -24.68 50.34 2.81
C LYS A 308 -25.33 51.46 3.64
N LEU A 309 -25.66 52.56 2.96
CA LEU A 309 -26.34 53.69 3.58
C LEU A 309 -27.80 53.73 3.14
N ASP A 310 -28.69 54.28 3.98
CA ASP A 310 -30.09 54.57 3.63
C ASP A 310 -30.20 55.86 2.81
N GLY A 311 -31.42 56.23 2.40
CA GLY A 311 -31.70 57.46 1.64
C GLY A 311 -31.39 58.76 2.39
N GLU A 312 -31.08 58.70 3.68
CA GLU A 312 -30.69 59.79 4.56
C GLU A 312 -29.21 59.75 4.93
N GLY A 313 -28.43 58.85 4.32
CA GLY A 313 -26.99 58.73 4.53
C GLY A 313 -26.59 58.03 5.82
N ARG A 314 -27.51 57.34 6.53
CA ARG A 314 -27.24 56.57 7.75
C ARG A 314 -26.81 55.17 7.42
N HIS A 315 -25.82 54.64 8.17
CA HIS A 315 -25.30 53.30 8.00
C HIS A 315 -26.39 52.27 8.38
N THR A 316 -26.80 51.42 7.42
CA THR A 316 -27.81 50.39 7.64
C THR A 316 -27.23 48.99 7.77
N SER A 317 -26.14 48.68 7.03
CA SER A 317 -25.49 47.39 7.08
C SER A 317 -24.06 47.46 6.48
N THR A 318 -23.23 46.51 6.85
CA THR A 318 -21.93 46.32 6.22
C THR A 318 -21.95 45.00 5.46
N ILE A 319 -21.66 45.05 4.16
CA ILE A 319 -21.55 43.87 3.32
C ILE A 319 -20.06 43.51 3.25
N GLU A 320 -19.74 42.33 3.72
CA GLU A 320 -18.38 41.76 3.55
C GLU A 320 -18.41 40.84 2.35
N ARG A 321 -17.55 41.10 1.37
CA ARG A 321 -17.32 40.24 0.21
C ARG A 321 -15.97 39.58 0.33
N HIS A 322 -15.97 38.26 0.54
CA HIS A 322 -14.78 37.44 0.54
C HIS A 322 -14.47 37.05 -0.91
N ARG A 323 -13.26 37.32 -1.34
CA ARG A 323 -12.77 36.93 -2.67
C ARG A 323 -11.50 36.14 -2.53
N THR A 324 -11.53 34.89 -3.00
CA THR A 324 -10.32 34.09 -3.16
C THR A 324 -9.60 34.54 -4.43
N HIS A 325 -8.31 34.75 -4.32
CA HIS A 325 -7.41 35.00 -5.44
C HIS A 325 -6.18 34.14 -5.34
N TYR A 326 -5.48 33.98 -6.45
CA TYR A 326 -4.23 33.23 -6.48
C TYR A 326 -3.11 34.18 -6.85
N GLU A 327 -2.05 34.14 -6.06
CA GLU A 327 -0.82 34.86 -6.29
C GLU A 327 0.25 33.92 -6.79
N VAL A 328 1.00 34.33 -7.79
CA VAL A 328 2.14 33.57 -8.29
C VAL A 328 3.39 34.10 -7.63
N HIS A 329 4.10 33.24 -6.92
CA HIS A 329 5.39 33.52 -6.33
C HIS A 329 6.47 32.82 -7.16
N VAL A 330 7.45 33.53 -7.63
CA VAL A 330 8.61 32.99 -8.35
C VAL A 330 9.85 33.20 -7.49
N ARG A 331 10.58 32.14 -7.23
CA ARG A 331 11.89 32.15 -6.58
C ARG A 331 12.94 31.84 -7.63
N CYS A 332 13.96 32.70 -7.74
CA CYS A 332 15.07 32.52 -8.66
C CYS A 332 16.34 32.26 -7.84
N LEU A 333 16.87 31.03 -7.90
CA LEU A 333 18.18 30.72 -7.33
C LEU A 333 19.27 31.13 -8.34
N ARG A 334 20.16 32.04 -7.96
CA ARG A 334 21.32 32.45 -8.74
C ARG A 334 22.53 31.53 -8.51
N GLU A 335 23.48 31.59 -9.42
CA GLU A 335 24.74 30.84 -9.34
C GLU A 335 25.57 31.19 -8.08
N ASP A 336 25.45 32.41 -7.55
CA ASP A 336 26.11 32.86 -6.32
C ASP A 336 25.40 32.42 -5.04
N GLY A 337 24.33 31.59 -5.15
CA GLY A 337 23.54 31.08 -4.03
C GLY A 337 22.46 32.05 -3.54
N ARG A 338 22.32 33.22 -4.10
CA ARG A 338 21.24 34.15 -3.72
C ARG A 338 19.92 33.72 -4.28
N ILE A 339 18.85 33.89 -3.46
CA ILE A 339 17.47 33.62 -3.86
C ILE A 339 16.73 34.96 -3.99
N GLU A 340 16.23 35.21 -5.17
CA GLU A 340 15.37 36.38 -5.45
C GLU A 340 13.91 35.95 -5.49
N HIS A 341 13.02 36.79 -4.93
CA HIS A 341 11.59 36.51 -4.88
C HIS A 341 10.82 37.54 -5.69
N TYR A 342 9.92 37.05 -6.53
CA TYR A 342 9.00 37.87 -7.34
C TYR A 342 7.57 37.43 -7.06
N THR A 343 6.64 38.37 -6.92
CA THR A 343 5.22 38.09 -6.70
C THR A 343 4.37 38.90 -7.70
N THR A 344 3.16 38.42 -8.00
CA THR A 344 2.18 39.13 -8.83
C THR A 344 1.37 40.19 -8.05
N ALA A 345 1.49 40.23 -6.73
CA ALA A 345 0.91 41.27 -5.90
C ALA A 345 1.82 42.50 -5.99
N GLU A 346 1.44 43.51 -6.79
CA GLU A 346 2.07 44.81 -6.99
C GLU A 346 3.60 44.75 -7.05
N ALA A 347 4.20 45.11 -8.16
CA ALA A 347 5.66 45.12 -8.30
C ALA A 347 6.29 46.08 -7.28
N PRO A 348 6.76 45.62 -6.11
CA PRO A 348 7.60 46.42 -5.26
C PRO A 348 9.03 46.35 -5.78
N ALA A 349 9.79 47.40 -5.53
CA ALA A 349 11.22 47.44 -5.77
C ALA A 349 11.91 46.19 -5.19
N PRO A 350 13.02 45.69 -5.79
CA PRO A 350 13.69 44.49 -5.39
C PRO A 350 14.03 44.55 -3.88
N VAL A 351 13.45 43.64 -3.12
CA VAL A 351 13.81 43.46 -1.71
C VAL A 351 15.13 42.71 -1.69
N VAL A 352 16.21 43.43 -1.49
CA VAL A 352 17.51 42.85 -1.15
C VAL A 352 17.35 42.21 0.22
N ALA A 353 17.39 40.91 0.31
CA ALA A 353 17.39 40.20 1.58
C ALA A 353 18.62 40.63 2.38
N ALA A 354 18.40 41.28 3.53
CA ALA A 354 19.45 41.57 4.49
C ALA A 354 20.07 40.23 4.95
N VAL A 355 21.39 40.16 4.84
CA VAL A 355 22.20 39.13 5.49
C VAL A 355 21.95 39.29 6.98
N VAL A 356 21.38 38.28 7.61
CA VAL A 356 21.35 38.17 9.09
C VAL A 356 22.79 37.85 9.49
N GLU A 357 23.54 38.84 9.96
CA GLU A 357 24.75 38.59 10.73
C GLU A 357 24.30 37.96 12.03
N GLU A 358 24.67 36.71 12.27
CA GLU A 358 24.62 36.08 13.56
C GLU A 358 25.65 36.83 14.45
N GLU A 359 25.20 37.65 15.40
CA GLU A 359 26.01 38.10 16.51
C GLU A 359 26.28 36.91 17.41
N ASP A 360 27.53 36.47 17.43
CA ASP A 360 28.08 35.61 18.47
C ASP A 360 28.01 36.34 19.82
N ASP A 361 27.07 35.96 20.67
CA ASP A 361 27.02 36.32 22.07
C ASP A 361 27.77 35.26 22.89
N ASP A 362 29.10 35.31 22.80
CA ASP A 362 30.00 34.74 23.80
C ASP A 362 30.35 35.85 24.79
N ALA A 363 29.70 35.89 25.95
CA ALA A 363 30.31 36.41 27.19
C ALA A 363 29.42 36.20 28.43
N GLU A 364 29.99 35.45 29.37
CA GLU A 364 29.83 35.31 30.82
C GLU A 364 28.98 34.15 31.33
#